data_5b6e0e2325ee4270a9244aee53b7dd75
#
_entry.id   5b6e0e2325ee4270a9244aee53b7dd75
#
_cell.length_a   1.000
_cell.length_b   1.000
_cell.length_c   1.000
_cell.angle_alpha   90.00
_cell.angle_beta   90.00
_cell.angle_gamma   90.00
#
_symmetry.space_group_name_H-M   'P 1'
#
loop_
_entity.id
_entity.type
_entity.pdbx_description
1 polymer ?
#
loop_
_entity_poly.entity_id
_entity_poly.type
_entity_poly.pdbx_seq_one_letter_code
_entity_poly.pdbx_strand_id
1 'polypeptide(L)'
;MRNALDEPQTIVVLGGTSDIGLAIAAALSGPATRHVVLACRDVDTGTAAAAALDIGPAEASVVAFEATDTASHAGLVDDLAERFGDLDVVVLAFGVLGSQATFEADPAAAAAAVTANYSGAVSVGLAVANRLRTQGHGRLVVLSSVAGERVRKANFVYGSSKAGLDAFAQGLGDSLAGSGASVLVVRPGWVASSMTAGLDPAPMATTPEAVAAAVVKALRAGRRTIWVPGTLRLVFAVFRHLPGPVWRRMPIR
;
A
#
# COMPACT_ATOMS: atom_id res chain seq x y z
N MET A 1 -15.15 -10.73 10.47
CA MET A 1 -16.45 -11.04 9.78
C MET A 1 -17.08 -9.72 9.38
N ARG A 2 -17.29 -9.47 8.09
CA ARG A 2 -18.02 -8.27 7.68
C ARG A 2 -19.42 -8.30 8.32
N ASN A 3 -19.80 -7.18 8.93
CA ASN A 3 -21.17 -7.03 9.40
C ASN A 3 -22.14 -6.89 8.19
N ALA A 4 -23.45 -6.87 8.48
CA ALA A 4 -24.48 -6.69 7.44
C ALA A 4 -24.35 -5.36 6.64
N LEU A 5 -23.52 -4.42 7.10
CA LEU A 5 -23.24 -3.13 6.48
C LEU A 5 -21.94 -3.12 5.68
N ASP A 6 -21.22 -4.27 5.58
CA ASP A 6 -19.93 -4.40 4.88
C ASP A 6 -18.80 -3.53 5.48
N GLU A 7 -18.88 -3.20 6.78
CA GLU A 7 -17.88 -2.41 7.51
C GLU A 7 -16.82 -3.32 8.15
N PRO A 8 -15.53 -2.98 8.07
CA PRO A 8 -14.45 -3.74 8.71
C PRO A 8 -14.47 -3.54 10.21
N GLN A 9 -14.24 -4.62 10.99
CA GLN A 9 -14.05 -4.57 12.44
C GLN A 9 -12.58 -4.33 12.80
N THR A 10 -11.67 -4.94 12.04
CA THR A 10 -10.23 -4.82 12.26
C THR A 10 -9.54 -4.32 10.99
N ILE A 11 -8.85 -3.20 11.10
CA ILE A 11 -8.05 -2.59 10.04
C ILE A 11 -6.59 -2.58 10.48
N VAL A 12 -5.69 -3.13 9.66
CA VAL A 12 -4.24 -3.11 9.91
C VAL A 12 -3.55 -2.29 8.84
N VAL A 13 -2.68 -1.36 9.24
CA VAL A 13 -1.85 -0.57 8.32
C VAL A 13 -0.39 -0.94 8.53
N LEU A 14 0.18 -1.72 7.62
CA LEU A 14 1.61 -2.01 7.56
C LEU A 14 2.32 -0.83 6.88
N GLY A 15 3.09 -0.07 7.65
CA GLY A 15 3.53 1.29 7.36
C GLY A 15 2.59 2.32 8.01
N GLY A 16 2.36 2.16 9.31
CA GLY A 16 1.38 2.89 10.13
C GLY A 16 1.59 4.41 10.24
N THR A 17 2.67 4.94 9.67
CA THR A 17 2.93 6.39 9.56
C THR A 17 2.74 6.93 8.13
N SER A 18 2.24 6.10 7.21
CA SER A 18 1.98 6.51 5.82
C SER A 18 0.73 7.39 5.74
N ASP A 19 0.86 8.61 5.20
CA ASP A 19 -0.29 9.53 5.02
C ASP A 19 -1.45 8.87 4.27
N ILE A 20 -1.14 8.11 3.21
CA ILE A 20 -2.15 7.38 2.44
C ILE A 20 -2.74 6.24 3.28
N GLY A 21 -1.90 5.52 4.03
CA GLY A 21 -2.34 4.44 4.91
C GLY A 21 -3.28 4.92 6.01
N LEU A 22 -2.93 6.02 6.66
CA LEU A 22 -3.73 6.68 7.69
C LEU A 22 -5.06 7.19 7.14
N ALA A 23 -5.04 7.86 5.98
CA ALA A 23 -6.26 8.32 5.33
C ALA A 23 -7.19 7.16 4.94
N ILE A 24 -6.63 6.02 4.49
CA ILE A 24 -7.43 4.81 4.20
C ILE A 24 -8.04 4.24 5.48
N ALA A 25 -7.28 4.15 6.56
CA ALA A 25 -7.78 3.67 7.85
C ALA A 25 -8.93 4.55 8.37
N ALA A 26 -8.76 5.87 8.37
CA ALA A 26 -9.81 6.81 8.76
C ALA A 26 -11.06 6.68 7.89
N ALA A 27 -10.90 6.63 6.55
CA ALA A 27 -12.02 6.53 5.63
C ALA A 27 -12.78 5.18 5.65
N LEU A 28 -12.12 4.10 6.14
CA LEU A 28 -12.72 2.78 6.31
C LEU A 28 -13.36 2.61 7.69
N SER A 29 -12.94 3.42 8.68
CA SER A 29 -13.47 3.33 10.04
C SER A 29 -14.93 3.79 10.08
N GLY A 30 -15.74 3.05 10.80
CA GLY A 30 -17.16 3.29 10.98
C GLY A 30 -17.66 2.75 12.31
N PRO A 31 -18.98 2.79 12.59
CA PRO A 31 -19.55 2.34 13.86
C PRO A 31 -19.24 0.88 14.23
N ALA A 32 -18.95 0.03 13.26
CA ALA A 32 -18.61 -1.37 13.48
C ALA A 32 -17.12 -1.61 13.69
N THR A 33 -16.26 -0.63 13.38
CA THR A 33 -14.82 -0.77 13.53
C THR A 33 -14.45 -0.78 15.00
N ARG A 34 -13.69 -1.79 15.41
CA ARG A 34 -13.23 -1.99 16.78
C ARG A 34 -11.77 -1.65 16.95
N HIS A 35 -10.94 -2.08 15.97
CA HIS A 35 -9.50 -1.99 16.06
C HIS A 35 -8.91 -1.39 14.77
N VAL A 36 -8.06 -0.38 14.94
CA VAL A 36 -7.16 0.13 13.91
C VAL A 36 -5.74 -0.05 14.40
N VAL A 37 -4.98 -0.93 13.74
CA VAL A 37 -3.62 -1.28 14.16
C VAL A 37 -2.63 -0.64 13.20
N LEU A 38 -1.74 0.20 13.72
CA LEU A 38 -0.67 0.86 13.01
C LEU A 38 0.65 0.11 13.24
N ALA A 39 1.13 -0.63 12.25
CA ALA A 39 2.37 -1.36 12.32
C ALA A 39 3.50 -0.55 11.67
N CYS A 40 4.52 -0.14 12.44
CA CYS A 40 5.58 0.76 11.99
C CYS A 40 6.91 0.51 12.71
N ARG A 41 8.00 1.02 12.13
CA ARG A 41 9.37 0.85 12.69
C ARG A 41 9.54 1.65 13.98
N ASP A 42 9.09 2.88 13.96
CA ASP A 42 9.16 3.82 15.07
C ASP A 42 7.80 3.87 15.78
N VAL A 43 7.73 3.20 16.93
CA VAL A 43 6.51 3.07 17.73
C VAL A 43 6.08 4.44 18.31
N ASP A 44 7.01 5.32 18.63
CA ASP A 44 6.69 6.64 19.19
C ASP A 44 6.02 7.51 18.12
N THR A 45 6.59 7.55 16.90
CA THR A 45 5.97 8.22 15.75
C THR A 45 4.61 7.60 15.42
N GLY A 46 4.50 6.26 15.48
CA GLY A 46 3.24 5.55 15.31
C GLY A 46 2.20 5.93 16.35
N THR A 47 2.60 6.09 17.62
CA THR A 47 1.70 6.48 18.72
C THR A 47 1.19 7.91 18.52
N ALA A 48 2.06 8.82 18.09
CA ALA A 48 1.63 10.18 17.75
C ALA A 48 0.63 10.19 16.58
N ALA A 49 0.87 9.37 15.53
CA ALA A 49 -0.04 9.23 14.41
C ALA A 49 -1.40 8.64 14.84
N ALA A 50 -1.39 7.62 15.70
CA ALA A 50 -2.61 7.00 16.24
C ALA A 50 -3.44 8.01 17.05
N ALA A 51 -2.80 8.83 17.87
CA ALA A 51 -3.48 9.86 18.67
C ALA A 51 -4.14 10.96 17.82
N ALA A 52 -3.60 11.22 16.62
CA ALA A 52 -4.13 12.23 15.70
C ALA A 52 -5.17 11.68 14.71
N LEU A 53 -5.38 10.35 14.70
CA LEU A 53 -6.23 9.68 13.71
C LEU A 53 -7.71 9.72 14.12
N ASP A 54 -8.56 10.29 13.28
CA ASP A 54 -10.00 10.25 13.47
C ASP A 54 -10.59 8.92 12.95
N ILE A 55 -10.89 8.02 13.89
CA ILE A 55 -11.41 6.68 13.64
C ILE A 55 -12.74 6.41 14.40
N GLY A 56 -13.39 7.46 14.86
CA GLY A 56 -14.64 7.35 15.62
C GLY A 56 -14.47 6.52 16.91
N PRO A 57 -15.34 5.53 17.18
CA PRO A 57 -15.28 4.76 18.42
C PRO A 57 -14.22 3.65 18.45
N ALA A 58 -13.47 3.43 17.36
CA ALA A 58 -12.48 2.38 17.28
C ALA A 58 -11.26 2.66 18.16
N GLU A 59 -10.62 1.60 18.64
CA GLU A 59 -9.36 1.68 19.38
C GLU A 59 -8.17 1.66 18.43
N ALA A 60 -7.26 2.64 18.56
CA ALA A 60 -6.00 2.66 17.85
C ALA A 60 -4.91 1.95 18.65
N SER A 61 -4.23 0.99 18.04
CA SER A 61 -3.09 0.29 18.63
C SER A 61 -1.86 0.44 17.74
N VAL A 62 -0.67 0.45 18.34
CA VAL A 62 0.60 0.53 17.61
C VAL A 62 1.42 -0.73 17.89
N VAL A 63 2.02 -1.29 16.85
CA VAL A 63 2.92 -2.46 16.95
C VAL A 63 4.20 -2.21 16.16
N ALA A 64 5.30 -2.80 16.63
CA ALA A 64 6.57 -2.74 15.91
C ALA A 64 6.50 -3.57 14.63
N PHE A 65 6.98 -3.01 13.52
CA PHE A 65 7.07 -3.69 12.23
C PHE A 65 8.25 -3.16 11.43
N GLU A 66 9.13 -4.07 11.01
CA GLU A 66 10.25 -3.76 10.12
C GLU A 66 10.10 -4.56 8.82
N ALA A 67 9.91 -3.84 7.71
CA ALA A 67 9.65 -4.45 6.40
C ALA A 67 10.79 -5.34 5.88
N THR A 68 12.02 -5.15 6.36
CA THR A 68 13.20 -5.94 5.97
C THR A 68 13.45 -7.15 6.85
N ASP A 69 12.82 -7.24 8.02
CA ASP A 69 12.88 -8.41 8.90
C ASP A 69 11.84 -9.46 8.50
N THR A 70 12.10 -10.11 7.37
CA THR A 70 11.16 -11.07 6.77
C THR A 70 10.92 -12.30 7.65
N ALA A 71 11.80 -12.60 8.60
CA ALA A 71 11.65 -13.73 9.52
C ALA A 71 10.54 -13.48 10.56
N SER A 72 10.29 -12.23 10.94
CA SER A 72 9.26 -11.87 11.93
C SER A 72 7.84 -11.79 11.35
N HIS A 73 7.68 -11.69 10.03
CA HIS A 73 6.40 -11.33 9.41
C HIS A 73 5.27 -12.33 9.68
N ALA A 74 5.56 -13.63 9.63
CA ALA A 74 4.54 -14.66 9.90
C ALA A 74 4.04 -14.57 11.35
N GLY A 75 4.98 -14.51 12.30
CA GLY A 75 4.66 -14.38 13.72
C GLY A 75 3.90 -13.09 14.05
N LEU A 76 4.27 -11.98 13.41
CA LEU A 76 3.54 -10.72 13.55
C LEU A 76 2.06 -10.86 13.10
N VAL A 77 1.82 -11.45 11.93
CA VAL A 77 0.45 -11.62 11.41
C VAL A 77 -0.38 -12.53 12.30
N ASP A 78 0.22 -13.59 12.86
CA ASP A 78 -0.45 -14.48 13.80
C ASP A 78 -0.78 -13.75 15.12
N ASP A 79 0.19 -13.00 15.70
CA ASP A 79 -0.03 -12.17 16.90
C ASP A 79 -1.15 -11.14 16.70
N LEU A 80 -1.16 -10.46 15.54
CA LEU A 80 -2.23 -9.52 15.21
C LEU A 80 -3.61 -10.20 15.22
N ALA A 81 -3.71 -11.38 14.64
CA ALA A 81 -4.96 -12.10 14.57
C ALA A 81 -5.38 -12.68 15.93
N GLU A 82 -4.44 -13.07 16.78
CA GLU A 82 -4.74 -13.52 18.15
C GLU A 82 -5.25 -12.37 19.03
N ARG A 83 -4.66 -11.19 18.90
CA ARG A 83 -4.99 -10.02 19.73
C ARG A 83 -6.23 -9.28 19.29
N PHE A 84 -6.44 -9.15 17.99
CA PHE A 84 -7.47 -8.28 17.42
C PHE A 84 -8.57 -9.03 16.64
N GLY A 85 -8.49 -10.36 16.60
CA GLY A 85 -9.43 -11.21 15.87
C GLY A 85 -9.17 -11.25 14.37
N ASP A 86 -10.21 -11.57 13.59
CA ASP A 86 -10.09 -11.67 12.14
C ASP A 86 -9.66 -10.32 11.53
N LEU A 87 -8.69 -10.39 10.60
CA LEU A 87 -8.17 -9.22 9.89
C LEU A 87 -9.08 -8.92 8.69
N ASP A 88 -9.93 -7.91 8.78
CA ASP A 88 -10.88 -7.59 7.70
C ASP A 88 -10.21 -6.83 6.54
N VAL A 89 -9.37 -5.83 6.85
CA VAL A 89 -8.61 -5.07 5.86
C VAL A 89 -7.17 -4.90 6.34
N VAL A 90 -6.23 -5.33 5.51
CA VAL A 90 -4.80 -5.07 5.72
C VAL A 90 -4.28 -4.19 4.59
N VAL A 91 -3.61 -3.08 4.93
CA VAL A 91 -3.06 -2.12 3.96
C VAL A 91 -1.53 -2.20 3.96
N LEU A 92 -0.93 -2.60 2.84
CA LEU A 92 0.52 -2.48 2.62
C LEU A 92 0.83 -1.05 2.16
N ALA A 93 1.21 -0.19 3.10
CA ALA A 93 1.39 1.24 2.89
C ALA A 93 2.85 1.71 3.05
N PHE A 94 3.78 0.82 3.36
CA PHE A 94 5.19 1.15 3.49
C PHE A 94 5.92 1.22 2.14
N GLY A 95 7.02 1.95 2.12
CA GLY A 95 7.93 2.02 0.99
C GLY A 95 8.89 3.21 1.10
N VAL A 96 9.96 3.14 0.33
CA VAL A 96 11.00 4.16 0.23
C VAL A 96 11.02 4.69 -1.20
N LEU A 97 10.77 5.99 -1.40
CA LEU A 97 10.91 6.65 -2.69
C LEU A 97 12.39 6.91 -3.00
N GLY A 98 13.08 7.50 -2.04
CA GLY A 98 14.48 7.88 -2.15
C GLY A 98 14.76 8.89 -3.26
N SER A 99 16.04 9.13 -3.51
CA SER A 99 16.54 9.93 -4.63
C SER A 99 17.24 9.05 -5.64
N GLN A 100 16.90 9.16 -6.92
CA GLN A 100 17.56 8.38 -7.97
C GLN A 100 19.08 8.66 -8.02
N ALA A 101 19.48 9.92 -7.82
CA ALA A 101 20.90 10.29 -7.79
C ALA A 101 21.65 9.62 -6.61
N THR A 102 21.02 9.56 -5.43
CA THR A 102 21.58 8.85 -4.28
C THR A 102 21.73 7.36 -4.58
N PHE A 103 20.74 6.74 -5.19
CA PHE A 103 20.78 5.33 -5.54
C PHE A 103 21.82 4.98 -6.61
N GLU A 104 22.09 5.89 -7.56
CA GLU A 104 23.15 5.71 -8.54
C GLU A 104 24.56 5.85 -7.92
N ALA A 105 24.70 6.72 -6.91
CA ALA A 105 25.94 6.90 -6.17
C ALA A 105 26.19 5.79 -5.15
N ASP A 106 25.14 5.22 -4.59
CA ASP A 106 25.21 4.15 -3.56
C ASP A 106 24.30 2.95 -3.95
N PRO A 107 24.87 1.95 -4.65
CA PRO A 107 24.14 0.75 -5.02
C PRO A 107 23.61 -0.06 -3.81
N ALA A 108 24.25 0.03 -2.64
CA ALA A 108 23.78 -0.66 -1.43
C ALA A 108 22.49 -0.02 -0.90
N ALA A 109 22.41 1.31 -0.88
CA ALA A 109 21.18 2.03 -0.55
C ALA A 109 20.04 1.71 -1.54
N ALA A 110 20.36 1.59 -2.84
CA ALA A 110 19.39 1.17 -3.85
C ALA A 110 18.85 -0.24 -3.57
N ALA A 111 19.74 -1.21 -3.27
CA ALA A 111 19.36 -2.57 -2.93
C ALA A 111 18.50 -2.62 -1.66
N ALA A 112 18.86 -1.87 -0.62
CA ALA A 112 18.09 -1.78 0.63
C ALA A 112 16.67 -1.23 0.37
N ALA A 113 16.52 -0.19 -0.46
CA ALA A 113 15.23 0.36 -0.83
C ALA A 113 14.37 -0.68 -1.60
N VAL A 114 14.95 -1.44 -2.52
CA VAL A 114 14.25 -2.53 -3.23
C VAL A 114 13.85 -3.64 -2.26
N THR A 115 14.73 -4.00 -1.31
CA THR A 115 14.42 -4.99 -0.27
C THR A 115 13.21 -4.58 0.55
N ALA A 116 13.15 -3.34 1.02
CA ALA A 116 12.00 -2.83 1.75
C ALA A 116 10.74 -2.80 0.87
N ASN A 117 10.82 -2.22 -0.34
CA ASN A 117 9.66 -1.99 -1.19
C ASN A 117 9.07 -3.26 -1.81
N TYR A 118 9.90 -4.27 -2.07
CA TYR A 118 9.49 -5.47 -2.79
C TYR A 118 9.64 -6.73 -1.96
N SER A 119 10.85 -7.10 -1.52
CA SER A 119 11.06 -8.38 -0.80
C SER A 119 10.27 -8.42 0.51
N GLY A 120 10.30 -7.34 1.28
CA GLY A 120 9.51 -7.20 2.50
C GLY A 120 8.01 -7.28 2.24
N ALA A 121 7.53 -6.62 1.17
CA ALA A 121 6.13 -6.65 0.80
C ALA A 121 5.69 -8.04 0.29
N VAL A 122 6.55 -8.78 -0.41
CA VAL A 122 6.30 -10.18 -0.78
C VAL A 122 6.17 -11.05 0.47
N SER A 123 7.10 -10.93 1.41
CA SER A 123 7.11 -11.74 2.63
C SER A 123 5.85 -11.49 3.47
N VAL A 124 5.58 -10.25 3.88
CA VAL A 124 4.43 -9.96 4.72
C VAL A 124 3.10 -10.12 3.95
N GLY A 125 3.09 -9.83 2.65
CA GLY A 125 1.92 -10.03 1.79
C GLY A 125 1.49 -11.50 1.70
N LEU A 126 2.45 -12.43 1.64
CA LEU A 126 2.19 -13.88 1.69
C LEU A 126 1.69 -14.32 3.07
N ALA A 127 2.29 -13.82 4.16
CA ALA A 127 1.83 -14.10 5.52
C ALA A 127 0.37 -13.67 5.71
N VAL A 128 0.05 -12.42 5.32
CA VAL A 128 -1.32 -11.89 5.36
C VAL A 128 -2.25 -12.72 4.48
N ALA A 129 -1.89 -13.03 3.24
CA ALA A 129 -2.73 -13.80 2.33
C ALA A 129 -3.03 -15.21 2.86
N ASN A 130 -2.06 -15.87 3.49
CA ASN A 130 -2.26 -17.16 4.15
C ASN A 130 -3.26 -17.05 5.30
N ARG A 131 -3.13 -16.02 6.14
CA ARG A 131 -4.09 -15.76 7.23
C ARG A 131 -5.51 -15.51 6.69
N LEU A 132 -5.65 -14.60 5.70
CA LEU A 132 -6.95 -14.30 5.10
C LEU A 132 -7.58 -15.52 4.42
N ARG A 133 -6.77 -16.39 3.81
CA ARG A 133 -7.24 -17.65 3.23
C ARG A 133 -7.80 -18.59 4.30
N THR A 134 -7.12 -18.70 5.44
CA THR A 134 -7.58 -19.52 6.58
C THR A 134 -8.86 -18.95 7.20
N GLN A 135 -8.98 -17.61 7.26
CA GLN A 135 -10.22 -16.94 7.73
C GLN A 135 -11.40 -17.17 6.78
N GLY A 136 -11.14 -17.41 5.48
CA GLY A 136 -12.17 -17.48 4.45
C GLY A 136 -12.73 -16.10 4.04
N HIS A 137 -12.13 -15.00 4.46
CA HIS A 137 -12.49 -13.62 4.12
C HIS A 137 -11.34 -12.65 4.38
N GLY A 138 -11.51 -11.39 3.95
CA GLY A 138 -10.60 -10.29 4.19
C GLY A 138 -10.08 -9.66 2.90
N ARG A 139 -9.49 -8.48 3.04
CA ARG A 139 -8.99 -7.65 1.93
C ARG A 139 -7.56 -7.23 2.18
N LEU A 140 -6.67 -7.52 1.24
CA LEU A 140 -5.32 -6.97 1.21
C LEU A 140 -5.30 -5.81 0.21
N VAL A 141 -5.05 -4.59 0.69
CA VAL A 141 -4.86 -3.39 -0.14
C VAL A 141 -3.38 -3.15 -0.32
N VAL A 142 -2.90 -3.13 -1.55
CA VAL A 142 -1.47 -2.96 -1.87
C VAL A 142 -1.26 -1.62 -2.56
N LEU A 143 -0.52 -0.70 -1.91
CA LEU A 143 -0.14 0.59 -2.50
C LEU A 143 1.04 0.41 -3.46
N SER A 144 0.72 0.15 -4.73
CA SER A 144 1.64 0.17 -5.86
C SER A 144 1.90 1.63 -6.30
N SER A 145 2.15 1.86 -7.56
CA SER A 145 2.28 3.20 -8.17
C SER A 145 2.19 3.08 -9.69
N VAL A 146 1.75 4.14 -10.36
CA VAL A 146 1.90 4.26 -11.81
C VAL A 146 3.36 4.25 -12.27
N ALA A 147 4.32 4.55 -11.38
CA ALA A 147 5.75 4.44 -11.66
C ALA A 147 6.18 3.00 -12.00
N GLY A 148 5.43 1.98 -11.53
CA GLY A 148 5.66 0.58 -11.88
C GLY A 148 5.10 0.16 -13.24
N GLU A 149 4.15 0.91 -13.83
CA GLU A 149 3.57 0.55 -15.14
C GLU A 149 4.48 0.87 -16.32
N ARG A 150 5.19 2.00 -16.23
CA ARG A 150 6.20 2.40 -17.20
C ARG A 150 7.31 3.13 -16.46
N VAL A 151 8.39 2.42 -16.21
CA VAL A 151 9.54 2.91 -15.44
C VAL A 151 10.24 4.05 -16.17
N ARG A 152 10.63 5.10 -15.45
CA ARG A 152 11.28 6.32 -15.95
C ARG A 152 12.72 6.40 -15.48
N LYS A 153 13.57 7.06 -16.28
CA LYS A 153 14.98 7.27 -15.93
C LYS A 153 15.16 8.07 -14.62
N ALA A 154 14.18 8.91 -14.29
CA ALA A 154 14.27 9.76 -13.10
C ALA A 154 14.03 9.02 -11.78
N ASN A 155 13.47 7.79 -11.81
CA ASN A 155 13.18 6.99 -10.61
C ASN A 155 13.13 5.49 -10.91
N PHE A 156 14.09 4.97 -11.68
CA PHE A 156 14.01 3.58 -12.12
C PHE A 156 14.21 2.55 -11.01
N VAL A 157 14.92 2.86 -9.93
CA VAL A 157 15.04 1.98 -8.77
C VAL A 157 13.70 1.84 -8.06
N TYR A 158 13.05 2.96 -7.75
CA TYR A 158 11.71 2.96 -7.19
C TYR A 158 10.69 2.33 -8.14
N GLY A 159 10.69 2.75 -9.41
CA GLY A 159 9.76 2.25 -10.41
C GLY A 159 9.85 0.74 -10.61
N SER A 160 11.06 0.16 -10.63
CA SER A 160 11.25 -1.29 -10.76
C SER A 160 10.73 -2.04 -9.53
N SER A 161 10.97 -1.53 -8.31
CA SER A 161 10.43 -2.14 -7.10
C SER A 161 8.90 -2.13 -7.07
N LYS A 162 8.28 -1.04 -7.53
CA LYS A 162 6.81 -0.95 -7.65
C LYS A 162 6.25 -1.79 -8.80
N ALA A 163 6.98 -2.00 -9.89
CA ALA A 163 6.61 -2.94 -10.95
C ALA A 163 6.57 -4.38 -10.44
N GLY A 164 7.60 -4.79 -9.68
CA GLY A 164 7.65 -6.10 -9.03
C GLY A 164 6.50 -6.28 -8.04
N LEU A 165 6.29 -5.30 -7.15
CA LEU A 165 5.20 -5.32 -6.18
C LEU A 165 3.83 -5.42 -6.86
N ASP A 166 3.62 -4.69 -7.94
CA ASP A 166 2.36 -4.70 -8.70
C ASP A 166 2.09 -6.09 -9.32
N ALA A 167 3.09 -6.67 -9.98
CA ALA A 167 3.00 -8.01 -10.56
C ALA A 167 2.75 -9.08 -9.48
N PHE A 168 3.46 -9.02 -8.36
CA PHE A 168 3.26 -9.89 -7.20
C PHE A 168 1.82 -9.79 -6.69
N ALA A 169 1.33 -8.58 -6.44
CA ALA A 169 0.00 -8.36 -5.88
C ALA A 169 -1.13 -8.85 -6.81
N GLN A 170 -0.95 -8.74 -8.13
CA GLN A 170 -1.89 -9.30 -9.10
C GLN A 170 -1.90 -10.84 -9.03
N GLY A 171 -0.73 -11.49 -9.09
CA GLY A 171 -0.62 -12.94 -8.98
C GLY A 171 -1.16 -13.47 -7.65
N LEU A 172 -0.87 -12.76 -6.55
CA LEU A 172 -1.42 -13.10 -5.23
C LEU A 172 -2.94 -13.01 -5.21
N GLY A 173 -3.50 -11.96 -5.83
CA GLY A 173 -4.96 -11.81 -5.97
C GLY A 173 -5.61 -12.93 -6.78
N ASP A 174 -4.94 -13.43 -7.81
CA ASP A 174 -5.40 -14.60 -8.58
C ASP A 174 -5.34 -15.88 -7.75
N SER A 175 -4.30 -16.06 -6.95
CA SER A 175 -4.13 -17.23 -6.07
C SER A 175 -5.16 -17.30 -4.94
N LEU A 176 -5.79 -16.18 -4.59
CA LEU A 176 -6.85 -16.10 -3.58
C LEU A 176 -8.26 -16.31 -4.16
N ALA A 177 -8.39 -16.53 -5.47
CA ALA A 177 -9.69 -16.74 -6.09
C ALA A 177 -10.41 -17.95 -5.46
N GLY A 178 -11.67 -17.75 -5.06
CA GLY A 178 -12.49 -18.77 -4.40
C GLY A 178 -12.25 -18.94 -2.89
N SER A 179 -11.24 -18.30 -2.31
CA SER A 179 -10.97 -18.38 -0.86
C SER A 179 -11.82 -17.46 0.02
N GLY A 180 -12.61 -16.56 -0.59
CA GLY A 180 -13.33 -15.50 0.13
C GLY A 180 -12.47 -14.26 0.42
N ALA A 181 -11.14 -14.38 0.38
CA ALA A 181 -10.19 -13.26 0.48
C ALA A 181 -9.89 -12.64 -0.89
N SER A 182 -9.35 -11.42 -0.91
CA SER A 182 -8.97 -10.78 -2.17
C SER A 182 -7.91 -9.69 -2.00
N VAL A 183 -7.28 -9.30 -3.13
CA VAL A 183 -6.31 -8.22 -3.20
C VAL A 183 -6.90 -7.06 -4.01
N LEU A 184 -6.69 -5.82 -3.52
CA LEU A 184 -6.89 -4.58 -4.26
C LEU A 184 -5.53 -3.93 -4.53
N VAL A 185 -5.12 -3.85 -5.77
CA VAL A 185 -3.93 -3.11 -6.20
C VAL A 185 -4.32 -1.66 -6.47
N VAL A 186 -3.70 -0.73 -5.75
CA VAL A 186 -3.89 0.70 -5.91
C VAL A 186 -2.69 1.30 -6.62
N ARG A 187 -2.91 2.00 -7.73
CA ARG A 187 -1.89 2.66 -8.55
C ARG A 187 -2.06 4.17 -8.47
N PRO A 188 -1.58 4.83 -7.41
CA PRO A 188 -1.61 6.27 -7.34
C PRO A 188 -0.62 6.89 -8.35
N GLY A 189 -0.95 8.11 -8.81
CA GLY A 189 -0.01 9.03 -9.40
C GLY A 189 0.84 9.72 -8.33
N TRP A 190 1.16 11.00 -8.55
CA TRP A 190 1.79 11.84 -7.54
C TRP A 190 0.77 12.19 -6.44
N VAL A 191 1.11 11.91 -5.19
CA VAL A 191 0.25 12.21 -4.02
C VAL A 191 0.98 13.21 -3.14
N ALA A 192 0.30 14.29 -2.76
CA ALA A 192 0.82 15.28 -1.82
C ALA A 192 0.89 14.63 -0.42
N SER A 193 2.08 14.22 -0.01
CA SER A 193 2.33 13.47 1.22
C SER A 193 3.73 13.76 1.77
N SER A 194 4.03 13.29 2.96
CA SER A 194 5.36 13.37 3.56
C SER A 194 6.45 12.76 2.66
N MET A 195 6.13 11.68 1.95
CA MET A 195 7.05 11.02 1.00
C MET A 195 7.44 11.91 -0.19
N THR A 196 6.57 12.82 -0.60
CA THR A 196 6.77 13.74 -1.74
C THR A 196 7.05 15.18 -1.31
N ALA A 197 7.23 15.42 0.00
CA ALA A 197 7.56 16.74 0.52
C ALA A 197 8.85 17.27 -0.12
N GLY A 198 8.82 18.52 -0.56
CA GLY A 198 9.95 19.17 -1.25
C GLY A 198 10.11 18.82 -2.72
N LEU A 199 9.26 17.96 -3.28
CA LEU A 199 9.23 17.67 -4.72
C LEU A 199 8.15 18.49 -5.43
N ASP A 200 8.44 18.94 -6.65
CA ASP A 200 7.45 19.62 -7.50
C ASP A 200 6.27 18.70 -7.81
N PRO A 201 5.02 19.17 -7.69
CA PRO A 201 3.84 18.40 -8.05
C PRO A 201 3.87 17.95 -9.52
N ALA A 202 3.60 16.67 -9.74
CA ALA A 202 3.41 16.16 -11.10
C ALA A 202 2.00 16.50 -11.64
N PRO A 203 1.80 16.50 -12.97
CA PRO A 203 0.46 16.61 -13.54
C PRO A 203 -0.50 15.58 -12.95
N MET A 204 -1.75 15.97 -12.70
CA MET A 204 -2.76 15.13 -12.05
C MET A 204 -2.38 14.71 -10.62
N ALA A 205 -1.71 15.60 -9.88
CA ALA A 205 -1.46 15.42 -8.47
C ALA A 205 -2.77 15.17 -7.70
N THR A 206 -2.70 14.37 -6.65
CA THR A 206 -3.84 14.00 -5.81
C THR A 206 -3.46 14.09 -4.33
N THR A 207 -4.40 13.78 -3.44
CA THR A 207 -4.19 13.81 -1.98
C THR A 207 -4.39 12.42 -1.36
N PRO A 208 -3.90 12.17 -0.15
CA PRO A 208 -4.17 10.94 0.59
C PRO A 208 -5.67 10.64 0.73
N GLU A 209 -6.50 11.66 1.00
CA GLU A 209 -7.94 11.53 1.17
C GLU A 209 -8.64 11.12 -0.13
N ALA A 210 -8.20 11.66 -1.27
CA ALA A 210 -8.74 11.27 -2.58
C ALA A 210 -8.37 9.80 -2.91
N VAL A 211 -7.16 9.35 -2.53
CA VAL A 211 -6.77 7.94 -2.65
C VAL A 211 -7.64 7.08 -1.74
N ALA A 212 -7.83 7.48 -0.49
CA ALA A 212 -8.65 6.76 0.49
C ALA A 212 -10.10 6.61 0.01
N ALA A 213 -10.72 7.69 -0.46
CA ALA A 213 -12.09 7.66 -1.00
C ALA A 213 -12.21 6.69 -2.20
N ALA A 214 -11.20 6.68 -3.08
CA ALA A 214 -11.16 5.75 -4.21
C ALA A 214 -11.01 4.29 -3.75
N VAL A 215 -10.20 4.03 -2.72
CA VAL A 215 -10.03 2.70 -2.12
C VAL A 215 -11.34 2.20 -1.51
N VAL A 216 -12.01 3.01 -0.69
CA VAL A 216 -13.30 2.64 -0.08
C VAL A 216 -14.33 2.27 -1.16
N LYS A 217 -14.46 3.11 -2.20
CA LYS A 217 -15.35 2.83 -3.34
C LYS A 217 -14.97 1.55 -4.07
N ALA A 218 -13.68 1.29 -4.26
CA ALA A 218 -13.18 0.11 -4.96
C ALA A 218 -13.43 -1.18 -4.16
N LEU A 219 -13.22 -1.15 -2.85
CA LEU A 219 -13.47 -2.28 -1.96
C LEU A 219 -14.96 -2.66 -1.95
N ARG A 220 -15.86 -1.67 -1.86
CA ARG A 220 -17.31 -1.87 -1.94
C ARG A 220 -17.74 -2.46 -3.29
N ALA A 221 -17.09 -2.03 -4.37
CA ALA A 221 -17.38 -2.51 -5.72
C ALA A 221 -16.66 -3.82 -6.10
N GLY A 222 -15.91 -4.44 -5.19
CA GLY A 222 -15.14 -5.66 -5.44
C GLY A 222 -14.07 -5.51 -6.52
N ARG A 223 -13.51 -4.29 -6.71
CA ARG A 223 -12.47 -4.04 -7.72
C ARG A 223 -11.17 -4.70 -7.32
N ARG A 224 -10.41 -5.15 -8.33
CA ARG A 224 -9.08 -5.77 -8.14
C ARG A 224 -7.92 -4.79 -8.38
N THR A 225 -8.14 -3.78 -9.19
CA THR A 225 -7.12 -2.76 -9.51
C THR A 225 -7.79 -1.42 -9.75
N ILE A 226 -7.19 -0.35 -9.20
CA ILE A 226 -7.62 1.04 -9.44
C ILE A 226 -6.42 1.95 -9.70
N TRP A 227 -6.68 3.04 -10.42
CA TRP A 227 -5.77 4.16 -10.62
C TRP A 227 -6.34 5.39 -9.94
N VAL A 228 -5.47 6.20 -9.32
CA VAL A 228 -5.91 7.44 -8.67
C VAL A 228 -5.00 8.60 -9.06
N PRO A 229 -5.54 9.58 -9.79
CA PRO A 229 -6.88 9.66 -10.40
C PRO A 229 -7.13 8.59 -11.48
N GLY A 230 -8.39 8.23 -11.70
CA GLY A 230 -8.77 7.17 -12.65
C GLY A 230 -8.34 7.43 -14.10
N THR A 231 -8.15 8.69 -14.50
CA THR A 231 -7.64 9.11 -15.81
C THR A 231 -6.24 8.57 -16.11
N LEU A 232 -5.43 8.31 -15.08
CA LEU A 232 -4.10 7.72 -15.24
C LEU A 232 -4.13 6.36 -15.92
N ARG A 233 -5.24 5.61 -15.80
CA ARG A 233 -5.43 4.36 -16.52
C ARG A 233 -5.26 4.53 -18.04
N LEU A 234 -5.89 5.55 -18.60
CA LEU A 234 -5.81 5.83 -20.04
C LEU A 234 -4.43 6.34 -20.43
N VAL A 235 -3.86 7.24 -19.63
CA VAL A 235 -2.51 7.79 -19.86
C VAL A 235 -1.47 6.66 -19.90
N PHE A 236 -1.47 5.78 -18.90
CA PHE A 236 -0.51 4.69 -18.84
C PHE A 236 -0.82 3.55 -19.81
N ALA A 237 -2.08 3.38 -20.23
CA ALA A 237 -2.42 2.49 -21.35
C ALA A 237 -1.72 2.92 -22.65
N VAL A 238 -1.59 4.22 -22.90
CA VAL A 238 -0.84 4.75 -24.04
C VAL A 238 0.67 4.65 -23.78
N PHE A 239 1.14 5.09 -22.61
CA PHE A 239 2.56 5.17 -22.30
C PHE A 239 3.27 3.80 -22.38
N ARG A 240 2.63 2.72 -21.98
CA ARG A 240 3.23 1.37 -22.04
C ARG A 240 3.56 0.93 -23.47
N HIS A 241 2.88 1.48 -24.48
CA HIS A 241 3.07 1.12 -25.89
C HIS A 241 4.00 2.09 -26.65
N LEU A 242 4.44 3.19 -26.02
CA LEU A 242 5.34 4.13 -26.68
C LEU A 242 6.70 3.47 -27.00
N PRO A 243 7.21 3.63 -28.24
CA PRO A 243 8.56 3.19 -28.59
C PRO A 243 9.63 3.82 -27.70
N GLY A 244 10.68 3.07 -27.36
CA GLY A 244 11.76 3.51 -26.48
C GLY A 244 12.39 4.86 -26.85
N PRO A 245 12.67 5.16 -28.13
CA PRO A 245 13.21 6.47 -28.52
C PRO A 245 12.28 7.65 -28.21
N VAL A 246 10.97 7.47 -28.38
CA VAL A 246 9.95 8.48 -28.05
C VAL A 246 9.88 8.66 -26.54
N TRP A 247 9.79 7.56 -25.78
CA TRP A 247 9.75 7.59 -24.32
C TRP A 247 10.94 8.32 -23.71
N ARG A 248 12.16 8.06 -24.20
CA ARG A 248 13.39 8.70 -23.70
C ARG A 248 13.44 10.20 -23.91
N ARG A 249 12.73 10.74 -24.89
CA ARG A 249 12.67 12.18 -25.20
C ARG A 249 11.55 12.92 -24.48
N MET A 250 10.63 12.19 -23.84
CA MET A 250 9.54 12.84 -23.12
C MET A 250 10.07 13.58 -21.89
N PRO A 251 9.62 14.84 -21.66
CA PRO A 251 10.04 15.65 -20.52
C PRO A 251 9.30 15.22 -19.23
N ILE A 252 9.19 13.91 -19.01
CA ILE A 252 8.55 13.34 -17.83
C ILE A 252 9.63 13.21 -16.76
N ARG A 253 9.62 14.14 -15.80
CA ARG A 253 10.48 14.14 -14.63
C ARG A 253 10.05 13.08 -13.61
#